data_9998f747febbcb08ca295de4106c779b
#
_entry.id   9998f747febbcb08ca295de4106c779b
#
_cell.length_a   1.000
_cell.length_b   1.000
_cell.length_c   1.000
_cell.angle_alpha   90.00
_cell.angle_beta   90.00
_cell.angle_gamma   90.00
#
_symmetry.space_group_name_H-M   'P 1'
#
loop_
_entity.id
_entity.type
_entity.pdbx_description
1 polymer ?
#
loop_
_entity_poly.entity_id
_entity_poly.type
_entity_poly.pdbx_seq_one_letter_code
_entity_poly.pdbx_strand_id
1 'polypeptide(L)'
;MLYHYTDFAAFDGIIKCAELRLNNILNMNDASEMRLFMNGICKAVTDKLNQAGEIEKSRKTAAFFENEMEEEFHYSAYAACFSKYRDDAAQWERYGHLGQGVCIAFHEDLMQKMIGGAIALQEVYYQAVMSEHPLVDEFYTLIKVSKRFSEHLPEFQNLMNEAWVQSAAFKHPSFTSEREFRLVVSPFISNEFAIEPKYHVSPERIKKYYPLDLNRMCGKLNLHLSDLVGEIIIGPTSSQSIPILQDYLSDCGLNMLKDKISMSECPLRKPTS
;
A
#
# COMPACT_ATOMS: atom_id res chain seq x y z
N MET A 1 -5.12 2.26 15.64
CA MET A 1 -5.24 3.36 14.67
C MET A 1 -4.19 3.20 13.60
N LEU A 2 -4.50 3.64 12.38
CA LEU A 2 -3.60 3.74 11.24
C LEU A 2 -3.47 5.22 10.85
N TYR A 3 -2.25 5.72 10.78
CA TYR A 3 -1.92 7.14 10.59
C TYR A 3 -1.49 7.40 9.15
N HIS A 4 -2.25 8.20 8.42
CA HIS A 4 -1.97 8.59 7.04
C HIS A 4 -1.46 10.03 7.00
N TYR A 5 -0.15 10.17 6.83
CA TYR A 5 0.53 11.47 6.70
C TYR A 5 0.43 11.95 5.27
N THR A 6 0.04 13.21 5.08
CA THR A 6 -0.18 13.77 3.74
C THR A 6 -0.10 15.29 3.73
N ASP A 7 -0.21 15.89 2.55
CA ASP A 7 -0.39 17.33 2.39
C ASP A 7 -1.86 17.73 2.45
N PHE A 8 -2.14 19.05 2.53
CA PHE A 8 -3.51 19.57 2.58
C PHE A 8 -4.28 19.39 1.27
N ALA A 9 -3.62 19.25 0.12
CA ALA A 9 -4.30 19.01 -1.15
C ALA A 9 -4.87 17.59 -1.23
N ALA A 10 -4.10 16.60 -0.77
CA ALA A 10 -4.59 15.22 -0.66
C ALA A 10 -5.64 15.10 0.46
N PHE A 11 -5.45 15.80 1.59
CA PHE A 11 -6.45 15.89 2.65
C PHE A 11 -7.79 16.42 2.14
N ASP A 12 -7.79 17.50 1.32
CA ASP A 12 -9.01 18.05 0.70
C ASP A 12 -9.74 16.99 -0.13
N GLY A 13 -9.01 16.18 -0.91
CA GLY A 13 -9.60 15.08 -1.68
C GLY A 13 -10.24 14.00 -0.80
N ILE A 14 -9.59 13.65 0.33
CA ILE A 14 -10.14 12.66 1.29
C ILE A 14 -11.40 13.22 1.97
N ILE A 15 -11.38 14.49 2.37
CA ILE A 15 -12.49 15.10 3.12
C ILE A 15 -13.69 15.40 2.21
N LYS A 16 -13.47 16.08 1.08
CA LYS A 16 -14.58 16.50 0.18
C LYS A 16 -15.15 15.38 -0.66
N CYS A 17 -14.27 14.54 -1.19
CA CYS A 17 -14.66 13.50 -2.14
C CYS A 17 -14.73 12.11 -1.49
N ALA A 18 -14.36 11.98 -0.21
CA ALA A 18 -14.16 10.68 0.46
C ALA A 18 -13.26 9.73 -0.36
N GLU A 19 -12.29 10.28 -1.09
CA GLU A 19 -11.43 9.56 -2.01
C GLU A 19 -10.05 9.35 -1.41
N LEU A 20 -9.71 8.10 -1.09
CA LEU A 20 -8.35 7.71 -0.75
C LEU A 20 -7.63 7.22 -2.01
N ARG A 21 -6.50 7.85 -2.36
CA ARG A 21 -5.75 7.49 -3.57
C ARG A 21 -4.83 6.30 -3.31
N LEU A 22 -5.03 5.24 -4.08
CA LEU A 22 -4.12 4.11 -4.13
C LEU A 22 -3.12 4.36 -5.26
N ASN A 23 -1.89 4.65 -4.91
CA ASN A 23 -0.83 4.95 -5.85
C ASN A 23 -0.11 3.68 -6.30
N ASN A 24 0.40 3.67 -7.54
CA ASN A 24 1.21 2.57 -8.04
C ASN A 24 2.48 2.41 -7.18
N ILE A 25 2.72 1.20 -6.69
CA ILE A 25 3.87 0.88 -5.80
C ILE A 25 5.20 1.19 -6.49
N LEU A 26 5.32 0.97 -7.79
CA LEU A 26 6.51 1.31 -8.58
C LEU A 26 6.85 2.82 -8.58
N ASN A 27 5.90 3.66 -8.22
CA ASN A 27 6.08 5.11 -8.10
C ASN A 27 6.35 5.57 -6.66
N MET A 28 6.48 4.65 -5.71
CA MET A 28 6.82 4.92 -4.31
C MET A 28 8.33 5.09 -4.11
N ASN A 29 8.73 5.36 -2.87
CA ASN A 29 10.12 5.75 -2.55
C ASN A 29 11.15 4.61 -2.70
N ASP A 30 10.72 3.36 -2.67
CA ASP A 30 11.58 2.20 -2.88
C ASP A 30 11.25 1.54 -4.22
N ALA A 31 12.10 1.77 -5.21
CA ALA A 31 11.98 1.19 -6.55
C ALA A 31 12.29 -0.33 -6.59
N SER A 32 12.77 -0.89 -5.48
CA SER A 32 13.20 -2.30 -5.41
C SER A 32 12.17 -3.23 -4.77
N GLU A 33 11.09 -2.69 -4.17
CA GLU A 33 10.16 -3.43 -3.30
C GLU A 33 9.62 -4.71 -3.95
N MET A 34 8.97 -4.59 -5.10
CA MET A 34 8.36 -5.74 -5.77
C MET A 34 9.42 -6.74 -6.24
N ARG A 35 10.53 -6.24 -6.80
CA ARG A 35 11.64 -7.08 -7.29
C ARG A 35 12.35 -7.81 -6.16
N LEU A 36 12.49 -7.21 -5.00
CA LEU A 36 13.10 -7.85 -3.82
C LEU A 36 12.35 -9.12 -3.44
N PHE A 37 11.03 -9.04 -3.36
CA PHE A 37 10.16 -10.18 -3.05
C PHE A 37 10.25 -11.25 -4.15
N MET A 38 10.01 -10.87 -5.40
CA MET A 38 9.97 -11.79 -6.54
C MET A 38 11.29 -12.52 -6.74
N ASN A 39 12.43 -11.82 -6.63
CA ASN A 39 13.76 -12.42 -6.67
C ASN A 39 13.98 -13.38 -5.50
N GLY A 40 13.48 -13.03 -4.31
CA GLY A 40 13.58 -13.89 -3.13
C GLY A 40 12.80 -15.20 -3.28
N ILE A 41 11.56 -15.13 -3.79
CA ILE A 41 10.74 -16.32 -4.09
C ILE A 41 11.41 -17.16 -5.18
N CYS A 42 11.81 -16.56 -6.30
CA CYS A 42 12.50 -17.24 -7.38
C CYS A 42 13.73 -18.00 -6.87
N LYS A 43 14.59 -17.31 -6.09
CA LYS A 43 15.78 -17.93 -5.50
C LYS A 43 15.43 -19.11 -4.60
N ALA A 44 14.47 -18.96 -3.70
CA ALA A 44 14.09 -20.02 -2.77
C ALA A 44 13.51 -21.26 -3.50
N VAL A 45 12.69 -21.05 -4.52
CA VAL A 45 12.13 -22.14 -5.33
C VAL A 45 13.23 -22.85 -6.12
N THR A 46 14.13 -22.10 -6.77
CA THR A 46 15.23 -22.68 -7.56
C THR A 46 16.24 -23.42 -6.67
N ASP A 47 16.54 -22.93 -5.47
CA ASP A 47 17.39 -23.60 -4.48
C ASP A 47 16.78 -24.96 -4.06
N LYS A 48 15.45 -25.01 -3.80
CA LYS A 48 14.72 -26.26 -3.50
C LYS A 48 14.79 -27.27 -4.65
N LEU A 49 14.59 -26.80 -5.89
CA LEU A 49 14.67 -27.65 -7.09
C LEU A 49 16.08 -28.21 -7.28
N ASN A 50 17.12 -27.38 -7.08
CA ASN A 50 18.51 -27.80 -7.18
C ASN A 50 18.86 -28.85 -6.12
N GLN A 51 18.42 -28.67 -4.88
CA GLN A 51 18.58 -29.65 -3.80
C GLN A 51 17.89 -30.99 -4.10
N ALA A 52 16.78 -30.95 -4.83
CA ALA A 52 16.05 -32.12 -5.29
C ALA A 52 16.65 -32.77 -6.57
N GLY A 53 17.75 -32.22 -7.12
CA GLY A 53 18.36 -32.68 -8.37
C GLY A 53 17.62 -32.27 -9.66
N GLU A 54 16.63 -31.41 -9.56
CA GLU A 54 15.76 -30.95 -10.68
C GLU A 54 16.38 -29.76 -11.42
N ILE A 55 17.65 -29.87 -11.85
CA ILE A 55 18.46 -28.76 -12.38
C ILE A 55 17.80 -28.08 -13.60
N GLU A 56 17.27 -28.88 -14.53
CA GLU A 56 16.63 -28.33 -15.75
C GLU A 56 15.34 -27.56 -15.40
N LYS A 57 14.55 -28.04 -14.44
CA LYS A 57 13.37 -27.34 -13.96
C LYS A 57 13.75 -26.05 -13.23
N SER A 58 14.80 -26.06 -12.41
CA SER A 58 15.35 -24.89 -11.77
C SER A 58 15.71 -23.80 -12.78
N ARG A 59 16.43 -24.14 -13.85
CA ARG A 59 16.82 -23.21 -14.89
C ARG A 59 15.59 -22.59 -15.61
N LYS A 60 14.60 -23.42 -15.95
CA LYS A 60 13.36 -22.96 -16.58
C LYS A 60 12.53 -22.06 -15.66
N THR A 61 12.51 -22.37 -14.36
CA THR A 61 11.86 -21.55 -13.35
C THR A 61 12.50 -20.16 -13.26
N ALA A 62 13.84 -20.10 -13.21
CA ALA A 62 14.53 -18.82 -13.19
C ALA A 62 14.19 -17.96 -14.41
N ALA A 63 14.24 -18.55 -15.62
CA ALA A 63 13.88 -17.85 -16.86
C ALA A 63 12.40 -17.40 -16.89
N PHE A 64 11.49 -18.20 -16.33
CA PHE A 64 10.08 -17.83 -16.21
C PHE A 64 9.89 -16.61 -15.30
N PHE A 65 10.50 -16.61 -14.10
CA PHE A 65 10.42 -15.46 -13.20
C PHE A 65 11.07 -14.21 -13.79
N GLU A 66 12.17 -14.34 -14.52
CA GLU A 66 12.82 -13.23 -15.22
C GLU A 66 11.89 -12.59 -16.25
N ASN A 67 11.24 -13.39 -17.09
CA ASN A 67 10.26 -12.91 -18.07
C ASN A 67 9.06 -12.22 -17.41
N GLU A 68 8.52 -12.79 -16.34
CA GLU A 68 7.41 -12.19 -15.60
C GLU A 68 7.80 -10.85 -14.95
N MET A 69 9.03 -10.71 -14.47
CA MET A 69 9.54 -9.45 -13.92
C MET A 69 9.79 -8.36 -14.99
N GLU A 70 9.95 -8.71 -16.26
CA GLU A 70 9.97 -7.73 -17.36
C GLU A 70 8.59 -7.08 -17.57
N GLU A 71 7.52 -7.80 -17.25
CA GLU A 71 6.13 -7.33 -17.32
C GLU A 71 5.64 -6.61 -16.05
N GLU A 72 6.54 -6.33 -15.09
CA GLU A 72 6.29 -5.74 -13.78
C GLU A 72 5.31 -4.55 -13.82
N PHE A 73 5.42 -3.71 -14.86
CA PHE A 73 4.54 -2.54 -15.01
C PHE A 73 3.07 -2.91 -15.20
N HIS A 74 2.79 -4.03 -15.85
CA HIS A 74 1.43 -4.50 -16.10
C HIS A 74 0.78 -5.13 -14.87
N TYR A 75 1.60 -5.73 -13.99
CA TYR A 75 1.15 -6.45 -12.79
C TYR A 75 1.27 -5.64 -11.50
N SER A 76 1.66 -4.36 -11.59
CA SER A 76 1.91 -3.54 -10.42
C SER A 76 0.68 -3.39 -9.54
N ALA A 77 0.88 -3.59 -8.22
CA ALA A 77 -0.12 -3.30 -7.22
C ALA A 77 -0.22 -1.78 -6.95
N TYR A 78 -1.36 -1.38 -6.38
CA TYR A 78 -1.62 0.00 -5.99
C TYR A 78 -1.92 0.05 -4.50
N ALA A 79 -1.34 1.01 -3.80
CA ALA A 79 -1.48 1.07 -2.36
C ALA A 79 -1.68 2.49 -1.82
N ALA A 80 -2.37 2.57 -0.67
CA ALA A 80 -2.30 3.69 0.25
C ALA A 80 -1.55 3.25 1.50
N CYS A 81 -0.61 4.08 1.96
CA CYS A 81 0.31 3.77 3.03
C CYS A 81 -0.13 4.44 4.33
N PHE A 82 0.04 3.72 5.43
CA PHE A 82 -0.25 4.17 6.79
C PHE A 82 0.91 3.80 7.70
N SER A 83 1.11 4.54 8.77
CA SER A 83 2.04 4.17 9.84
C SER A 83 1.27 3.75 11.10
N LYS A 84 1.90 2.91 11.93
CA LYS A 84 1.42 2.65 13.30
C LYS A 84 1.82 3.74 14.29
N TYR A 85 2.73 4.62 13.88
CA TYR A 85 3.22 5.68 14.75
C TYR A 85 2.39 6.95 14.61
N ARG A 86 1.83 7.36 15.75
CA ARG A 86 1.23 8.68 15.91
C ARG A 86 2.35 9.71 16.07
N ASP A 87 2.26 10.79 15.30
CA ASP A 87 3.08 11.99 15.49
C ASP A 87 4.61 11.74 15.40
N ASP A 88 5.03 10.98 14.40
CA ASP A 88 6.43 10.57 14.20
C ASP A 88 7.19 11.55 13.29
N ALA A 89 8.40 11.97 13.72
CA ALA A 89 9.21 12.95 13.01
C ALA A 89 9.60 12.49 11.59
N ALA A 90 9.97 11.21 11.42
CA ALA A 90 10.38 10.69 10.11
C ALA A 90 9.18 10.60 9.15
N GLN A 91 7.99 10.31 9.67
CA GLN A 91 6.75 10.32 8.89
C GLN A 91 6.37 11.74 8.47
N TRP A 92 6.51 12.72 9.35
CA TRP A 92 6.30 14.13 9.02
C TRP A 92 7.23 14.65 7.95
N GLU A 93 8.53 14.31 8.05
CA GLU A 93 9.53 14.73 7.05
C GLU A 93 9.25 14.12 5.68
N ARG A 94 8.97 12.82 5.61
CA ARG A 94 8.85 12.11 4.34
C ARG A 94 7.49 12.28 3.67
N TYR A 95 6.41 12.23 4.45
CA TYR A 95 5.04 12.10 3.94
C TYR A 95 4.12 13.25 4.36
N GLY A 96 4.43 13.93 5.45
CA GLY A 96 3.67 15.06 5.98
C GLY A 96 4.12 16.43 5.45
N HIS A 97 4.61 16.49 4.21
CA HIS A 97 5.07 17.74 3.58
C HIS A 97 6.09 18.51 4.45
N LEU A 98 7.16 17.83 4.90
CA LEU A 98 8.18 18.37 5.81
C LEU A 98 7.58 18.94 7.11
N GLY A 99 6.53 18.29 7.62
CA GLY A 99 5.82 18.71 8.83
C GLY A 99 4.82 19.86 8.64
N GLN A 100 4.62 20.35 7.41
CA GLN A 100 3.65 21.41 7.11
C GLN A 100 2.25 20.86 6.78
N GLY A 101 2.12 19.55 6.58
CA GLY A 101 0.89 18.87 6.18
C GLY A 101 -0.01 18.50 7.35
N VAL A 102 -0.71 17.40 7.19
CA VAL A 102 -1.70 16.87 8.11
C VAL A 102 -1.59 15.35 8.19
N CYS A 103 -1.93 14.77 9.33
CA CYS A 103 -2.07 13.34 9.50
C CYS A 103 -3.52 13.00 9.83
N ILE A 104 -4.11 12.03 9.14
CA ILE A 104 -5.44 11.48 9.42
C ILE A 104 -5.25 10.13 10.09
N ALA A 105 -5.80 9.95 11.28
CA ALA A 105 -5.84 8.67 11.96
C ALA A 105 -7.16 7.94 11.66
N PHE A 106 -7.07 6.76 11.08
CA PHE A 106 -8.22 5.90 10.79
C PHE A 106 -8.35 4.79 11.82
N HIS A 107 -9.59 4.42 12.15
CA HIS A 107 -9.89 3.24 12.98
C HIS A 107 -9.54 1.97 12.20
N GLU A 108 -8.49 1.27 12.62
CA GLU A 108 -7.96 0.07 11.96
C GLU A 108 -8.96 -1.07 11.92
N ASP A 109 -9.66 -1.30 13.03
CA ASP A 109 -10.68 -2.34 13.15
C ASP A 109 -11.87 -2.11 12.21
N LEU A 110 -12.24 -0.86 11.97
CA LEU A 110 -13.26 -0.49 10.99
C LEU A 110 -12.73 -0.67 9.58
N MET A 111 -11.51 -0.21 9.29
CA MET A 111 -10.88 -0.45 8.00
C MET A 111 -10.81 -1.95 7.69
N GLN A 112 -10.39 -2.77 8.64
CA GLN A 112 -10.30 -4.23 8.47
C GLN A 112 -11.67 -4.87 8.14
N LYS A 113 -12.75 -4.39 8.76
CA LYS A 113 -14.12 -4.89 8.50
C LYS A 113 -14.68 -4.45 7.15
N MET A 114 -14.21 -3.32 6.61
CA MET A 114 -14.70 -2.75 5.35
C MET A 114 -14.03 -3.34 4.12
N ILE A 115 -12.85 -3.93 4.28
CA ILE A 115 -12.09 -4.52 3.18
C ILE A 115 -12.48 -5.97 2.94
N GLY A 116 -12.22 -6.44 1.72
CA GLY A 116 -12.46 -7.80 1.27
C GLY A 116 -12.38 -7.88 -0.25
N GLY A 117 -12.44 -9.10 -0.79
CA GLY A 117 -12.29 -9.30 -2.22
C GLY A 117 -10.90 -8.92 -2.73
N ALA A 118 -10.83 -7.92 -3.61
CA ALA A 118 -9.59 -7.47 -4.23
C ALA A 118 -8.76 -6.49 -3.40
N ILE A 119 -9.26 -6.08 -2.22
CA ILE A 119 -8.60 -5.08 -1.35
C ILE A 119 -8.12 -5.79 -0.08
N ALA A 120 -6.84 -5.65 0.22
CA ALA A 120 -6.23 -6.17 1.44
C ALA A 120 -5.60 -5.05 2.27
N LEU A 121 -5.72 -5.12 3.59
CA LEU A 121 -4.94 -4.31 4.53
C LEU A 121 -3.84 -5.19 5.10
N GLN A 122 -2.58 -4.84 4.83
CA GLN A 122 -1.42 -5.67 5.13
C GLN A 122 -0.37 -4.88 5.89
N GLU A 123 0.24 -5.51 6.89
CA GLU A 123 1.47 -5.02 7.50
C GLU A 123 2.64 -5.26 6.55
N VAL A 124 3.54 -4.28 6.47
CA VAL A 124 4.75 -4.41 5.64
C VAL A 124 5.83 -5.17 6.40
N TYR A 125 6.35 -6.20 5.77
CA TYR A 125 7.44 -7.02 6.28
C TYR A 125 8.80 -6.52 5.78
N TYR A 126 9.74 -6.32 6.70
CA TYR A 126 11.09 -5.79 6.42
C TYR A 126 12.18 -6.86 6.48
N GLN A 127 11.83 -8.10 6.73
CA GLN A 127 12.74 -9.23 6.70
C GLN A 127 12.21 -10.30 5.76
N ALA A 128 13.04 -10.69 4.83
CA ALA A 128 12.67 -11.67 3.83
C ALA A 128 13.47 -12.94 3.99
N VAL A 129 13.10 -13.82 4.92
CA VAL A 129 13.50 -15.23 4.84
C VAL A 129 12.50 -15.91 3.89
N MET A 130 12.73 -15.74 2.59
CA MET A 130 11.80 -16.23 1.56
C MET A 130 11.70 -17.76 1.51
N SER A 131 12.69 -18.49 2.01
CA SER A 131 12.67 -19.96 2.01
C SER A 131 11.52 -20.58 2.81
N GLU A 132 10.94 -19.84 3.76
CA GLU A 132 9.81 -20.28 4.59
C GLU A 132 8.47 -19.70 4.12
N HIS A 133 8.47 -18.93 3.05
CA HIS A 133 7.25 -18.32 2.54
C HIS A 133 6.34 -19.37 1.89
N PRO A 134 5.01 -19.41 2.17
CA PRO A 134 4.10 -20.42 1.65
C PRO A 134 4.15 -20.58 0.12
N LEU A 135 4.22 -19.47 -0.61
CA LEU A 135 4.32 -19.48 -2.07
C LEU A 135 5.51 -20.28 -2.60
N VAL A 136 6.60 -20.40 -1.83
CA VAL A 136 7.76 -21.20 -2.26
C VAL A 136 7.38 -22.67 -2.36
N ASP A 137 6.63 -23.19 -1.40
CA ASP A 137 6.15 -24.58 -1.41
C ASP A 137 5.10 -24.82 -2.48
N GLU A 138 4.24 -23.84 -2.71
CA GLU A 138 3.20 -23.92 -3.75
C GLU A 138 3.84 -23.93 -5.15
N PHE A 139 4.73 -23.00 -5.45
CA PHE A 139 5.48 -22.99 -6.72
C PHE A 139 6.30 -24.27 -6.89
N TYR A 140 7.05 -24.68 -5.85
CA TYR A 140 7.87 -25.91 -5.89
C TYR A 140 7.01 -27.14 -6.21
N THR A 141 5.86 -27.29 -5.53
CA THR A 141 4.94 -28.42 -5.72
C THR A 141 4.38 -28.44 -7.13
N LEU A 142 3.90 -27.29 -7.61
CA LEU A 142 3.33 -27.17 -8.96
C LEU A 142 4.38 -27.47 -10.03
N ILE A 143 5.60 -26.94 -9.90
CA ILE A 143 6.71 -27.19 -10.83
C ILE A 143 7.13 -28.65 -10.81
N LYS A 144 7.15 -29.30 -9.64
CA LYS A 144 7.57 -30.67 -9.51
C LYS A 144 6.63 -31.66 -10.24
N VAL A 145 5.32 -31.43 -10.15
CA VAL A 145 4.31 -32.28 -10.80
C VAL A 145 4.16 -32.00 -12.30
N SER A 146 4.51 -30.80 -12.75
CA SER A 146 4.39 -30.38 -14.15
C SER A 146 5.51 -30.98 -15.00
N LYS A 147 5.14 -31.60 -16.12
CA LYS A 147 6.12 -32.00 -17.16
C LYS A 147 6.54 -30.80 -17.99
N ARG A 148 5.62 -29.86 -18.23
CA ARG A 148 5.85 -28.59 -18.92
C ARG A 148 5.12 -27.47 -18.20
N PHE A 149 5.67 -26.26 -18.17
CA PHE A 149 4.99 -25.07 -17.58
C PHE A 149 3.60 -24.82 -18.18
N SER A 150 3.45 -25.10 -19.49
CA SER A 150 2.16 -24.93 -20.19
C SER A 150 1.03 -25.86 -19.75
N GLU A 151 1.33 -26.95 -19.02
CA GLU A 151 0.29 -27.89 -18.56
C GLU A 151 -0.58 -27.31 -17.46
N HIS A 152 -0.04 -26.37 -16.65
CA HIS A 152 -0.69 -25.74 -15.51
C HIS A 152 -0.58 -24.22 -15.59
N LEU A 153 -0.70 -23.67 -16.79
CA LEU A 153 -0.54 -22.23 -17.01
C LEU A 153 -1.49 -21.37 -16.17
N PRO A 154 -2.79 -21.71 -16.01
CA PRO A 154 -3.70 -20.95 -15.18
C PRO A 154 -3.29 -20.95 -13.69
N GLU A 155 -2.84 -22.08 -13.16
CA GLU A 155 -2.37 -22.22 -11.79
C GLU A 155 -1.10 -21.42 -11.55
N PHE A 156 -0.16 -21.44 -12.51
CA PHE A 156 1.05 -20.59 -12.46
C PHE A 156 0.70 -19.12 -12.49
N GLN A 157 -0.23 -18.71 -13.34
CA GLN A 157 -0.67 -17.31 -13.41
C GLN A 157 -1.33 -16.86 -12.10
N ASN A 158 -2.13 -17.71 -11.47
CA ASN A 158 -2.74 -17.43 -10.17
C ASN A 158 -1.68 -17.24 -9.09
N LEU A 159 -0.68 -18.13 -8.99
CA LEU A 159 0.42 -17.99 -8.04
C LEU A 159 1.27 -16.74 -8.31
N MET A 160 1.50 -16.40 -9.58
CA MET A 160 2.20 -15.17 -9.94
C MET A 160 1.40 -13.93 -9.54
N ASN A 161 0.10 -13.90 -9.80
CA ASN A 161 -0.77 -12.81 -9.37
C ASN A 161 -0.76 -12.64 -7.85
N GLU A 162 -0.82 -13.74 -7.11
CA GLU A 162 -0.71 -13.72 -5.65
C GLU A 162 0.67 -13.20 -5.21
N ALA A 163 1.75 -13.67 -5.84
CA ALA A 163 3.11 -13.18 -5.56
C ALA A 163 3.23 -11.67 -5.81
N TRP A 164 2.65 -11.15 -6.88
CA TRP A 164 2.62 -9.71 -7.16
C TRP A 164 1.85 -8.91 -6.09
N VAL A 165 0.72 -9.42 -5.61
CA VAL A 165 -0.04 -8.78 -4.51
C VAL A 165 0.75 -8.82 -3.21
N GLN A 166 1.34 -9.95 -2.88
CA GLN A 166 2.12 -10.11 -1.65
C GLN A 166 3.44 -9.33 -1.68
N SER A 167 4.03 -9.13 -2.87
CA SER A 167 5.22 -8.28 -3.03
C SER A 167 4.99 -6.85 -2.53
N ALA A 168 3.75 -6.37 -2.59
CA ALA A 168 3.36 -5.07 -2.05
C ALA A 168 3.45 -4.98 -0.51
N ALA A 169 3.56 -6.11 0.19
CA ALA A 169 3.73 -6.17 1.64
C ALA A 169 5.21 -6.29 2.06
N PHE A 170 6.15 -6.20 1.12
CA PHE A 170 7.58 -6.31 1.42
C PHE A 170 8.31 -5.01 1.13
N LYS A 171 9.29 -4.70 1.98
CA LYS A 171 10.15 -3.52 1.86
C LYS A 171 11.55 -3.82 2.33
N HIS A 172 12.52 -3.10 1.78
CA HIS A 172 13.92 -3.27 2.20
C HIS A 172 14.08 -2.96 3.69
N PRO A 173 14.90 -3.72 4.45
CA PRO A 173 15.08 -3.55 5.90
C PRO A 173 15.47 -2.13 6.35
N SER A 174 16.12 -1.36 5.49
CA SER A 174 16.46 0.05 5.77
C SER A 174 15.26 0.95 6.05
N PHE A 175 14.04 0.51 5.72
CA PHE A 175 12.79 1.24 5.94
C PHE A 175 12.00 0.75 7.16
N THR A 176 12.57 -0.12 8.00
CA THR A 176 11.89 -0.70 9.19
C THR A 176 11.32 0.36 10.13
N SER A 177 11.94 1.56 10.17
CA SER A 177 11.44 2.67 10.98
C SER A 177 10.08 3.19 10.56
N GLU A 178 9.59 2.87 9.36
CA GLU A 178 8.30 3.36 8.88
C GLU A 178 7.11 2.63 9.51
N ARG A 179 7.31 1.38 9.96
CA ARG A 179 6.24 0.53 10.52
C ARG A 179 4.94 0.64 9.74
N GLU A 180 5.09 0.37 8.45
CA GLU A 180 4.07 0.67 7.46
C GLU A 180 2.98 -0.40 7.43
N PHE A 181 1.76 0.06 7.24
CA PHE A 181 0.60 -0.72 6.81
C PHE A 181 0.18 -0.24 5.43
N ARG A 182 -0.24 -1.15 4.59
CA ARG A 182 -0.71 -0.83 3.23
C ARG A 182 -2.10 -1.36 2.99
N LEU A 183 -2.95 -0.49 2.48
CA LEU A 183 -4.19 -0.90 1.86
C LEU A 183 -3.87 -1.11 0.39
N VAL A 184 -3.88 -2.36 -0.05
CA VAL A 184 -3.40 -2.79 -1.37
C VAL A 184 -4.56 -3.24 -2.22
N VAL A 185 -4.55 -2.85 -3.51
CA VAL A 185 -5.42 -3.38 -4.55
C VAL A 185 -4.58 -3.88 -5.71
N SER A 186 -4.96 -5.04 -6.25
CA SER A 186 -4.46 -5.51 -7.54
C SER A 186 -5.55 -5.36 -8.59
N PRO A 187 -5.27 -4.67 -9.70
CA PRO A 187 -6.23 -4.52 -10.80
C PRO A 187 -6.65 -5.85 -11.45
N PHE A 188 -5.85 -6.91 -11.23
CA PHE A 188 -6.09 -8.24 -11.81
C PHE A 188 -6.97 -9.14 -10.95
N ILE A 189 -7.12 -8.84 -9.66
CA ILE A 189 -7.95 -9.60 -8.73
C ILE A 189 -9.31 -8.92 -8.66
N SER A 190 -10.21 -9.39 -9.53
CA SER A 190 -11.67 -9.21 -9.63
C SER A 190 -12.35 -7.89 -9.19
N ASN A 191 -13.18 -7.51 -9.99
CA ASN A 191 -14.34 -6.67 -10.24
C ASN A 191 -15.32 -6.36 -9.08
N GLU A 192 -15.17 -6.82 -7.88
CA GLU A 192 -16.13 -6.54 -6.80
C GLU A 192 -16.18 -5.03 -6.45
N PHE A 193 -15.09 -4.35 -6.73
CA PHE A 193 -14.97 -2.89 -6.67
C PHE A 193 -14.49 -2.39 -8.02
N ALA A 194 -15.29 -2.46 -9.08
CA ALA A 194 -14.95 -1.89 -10.37
C ALA A 194 -14.52 -0.41 -10.21
N ILE A 195 -13.25 -0.22 -9.81
CA ILE A 195 -12.66 1.09 -9.59
C ILE A 195 -11.92 1.46 -10.87
N GLU A 196 -12.46 2.42 -11.60
CA GLU A 196 -11.79 2.96 -12.77
C GLU A 196 -10.58 3.80 -12.35
N PRO A 197 -9.41 3.60 -12.99
CA PRO A 197 -8.23 4.39 -12.68
C PRO A 197 -8.43 5.85 -13.07
N LYS A 198 -7.83 6.73 -12.30
CA LYS A 198 -7.70 8.16 -12.59
C LYS A 198 -6.24 8.54 -12.78
N TYR A 199 -6.02 9.76 -13.25
CA TYR A 199 -4.69 10.30 -13.47
C TYR A 199 -4.50 11.60 -12.68
N HIS A 200 -3.39 11.69 -11.97
CA HIS A 200 -2.93 12.93 -11.34
C HIS A 200 -1.82 13.52 -12.18
N VAL A 201 -2.03 14.76 -12.62
CA VAL A 201 -1.03 15.51 -13.39
C VAL A 201 -0.29 16.45 -12.45
N SER A 202 1.01 16.25 -12.28
CA SER A 202 1.91 17.17 -11.60
C SER A 202 2.82 17.87 -12.63
N PRO A 203 3.53 18.95 -12.25
CA PRO A 203 4.49 19.60 -13.16
C PRO A 203 5.59 18.66 -13.69
N GLU A 204 5.89 17.60 -12.94
CA GLU A 204 6.99 16.67 -13.25
C GLU A 204 6.54 15.45 -14.03
N ARG A 205 5.32 14.94 -13.75
CA ARG A 205 4.84 13.68 -14.35
C ARG A 205 3.34 13.46 -14.19
N ILE A 206 2.82 12.56 -15.02
CA ILE A 206 1.46 12.02 -14.88
C ILE A 206 1.55 10.70 -14.11
N LYS A 207 0.75 10.59 -13.03
CA LYS A 207 0.66 9.37 -12.21
C LYS A 207 -0.73 8.76 -12.37
N LYS A 208 -0.79 7.46 -12.63
CA LYS A 208 -2.02 6.67 -12.56
C LYS A 208 -2.27 6.27 -11.10
N TYR A 209 -3.52 6.34 -10.65
CA TYR A 209 -3.93 5.88 -9.33
C TYR A 209 -5.35 5.29 -9.39
N TYR A 210 -5.72 4.51 -8.38
CA TYR A 210 -7.08 4.04 -8.18
C TYR A 210 -7.72 4.80 -7.02
N PRO A 211 -8.87 5.48 -7.25
CA PRO A 211 -9.59 6.18 -6.20
C PRO A 211 -10.43 5.20 -5.39
N LEU A 212 -10.13 5.03 -4.11
CA LEU A 212 -10.95 4.24 -3.21
C LEU A 212 -12.01 5.14 -2.58
N ASP A 213 -13.29 4.84 -2.84
CA ASP A 213 -14.44 5.56 -2.29
C ASP A 213 -14.70 5.10 -0.84
N LEU A 214 -14.29 5.94 0.12
CA LEU A 214 -14.46 5.67 1.55
C LEU A 214 -15.93 5.71 1.98
N ASN A 215 -16.79 6.53 1.35
CA ASN A 215 -18.21 6.56 1.66
C ASN A 215 -18.88 5.25 1.28
N ARG A 216 -18.55 4.70 0.11
CA ARG A 216 -19.04 3.39 -0.32
C ARG A 216 -18.58 2.28 0.62
N MET A 217 -17.33 2.35 1.10
CA MET A 217 -16.80 1.38 2.06
C MET A 217 -17.52 1.48 3.41
N CYS A 218 -17.63 2.68 3.96
CA CYS A 218 -18.35 2.96 5.21
C CYS A 218 -19.81 2.52 5.12
N GLY A 219 -20.48 2.78 3.99
CA GLY A 219 -21.88 2.42 3.76
C GLY A 219 -22.16 0.90 3.87
N LYS A 220 -21.19 0.04 3.60
CA LYS A 220 -21.33 -1.42 3.82
C LYS A 220 -21.59 -1.78 5.29
N LEU A 221 -21.12 -0.96 6.22
CA LEU A 221 -21.30 -1.14 7.67
C LEU A 221 -22.29 -0.15 8.27
N ASN A 222 -23.02 0.62 7.44
CA ASN A 222 -23.88 1.73 7.87
C ASN A 222 -23.12 2.79 8.69
N LEU A 223 -21.87 3.05 8.32
CA LEU A 223 -21.00 4.08 8.90
C LEU A 223 -20.86 5.28 7.96
N HIS A 224 -20.41 6.39 8.52
CA HIS A 224 -19.98 7.60 7.80
C HIS A 224 -18.47 7.76 7.85
N LEU A 225 -17.90 8.61 6.99
CA LEU A 225 -16.47 8.94 7.02
C LEU A 225 -16.03 9.46 8.40
N SER A 226 -16.90 10.22 9.08
CA SER A 226 -16.64 10.72 10.44
C SER A 226 -16.48 9.63 11.49
N ASP A 227 -17.07 8.44 11.28
CA ASP A 227 -16.91 7.29 12.19
C ASP A 227 -15.59 6.59 11.93
N LEU A 228 -15.13 6.58 10.67
CA LEU A 228 -13.87 5.97 10.27
C LEU A 228 -12.66 6.78 10.74
N VAL A 229 -12.76 8.12 10.76
CA VAL A 229 -11.69 9.03 11.19
C VAL A 229 -11.71 9.19 12.70
N GLY A 230 -10.63 8.81 13.37
CA GLY A 230 -10.45 8.93 14.81
C GLY A 230 -9.82 10.24 15.27
N GLU A 231 -8.85 10.76 14.47
CA GLU A 231 -8.11 11.98 14.80
C GLU A 231 -7.59 12.65 13.52
N ILE A 232 -7.42 13.97 13.59
CA ILE A 232 -6.74 14.79 12.57
C ILE A 232 -5.65 15.58 13.28
N ILE A 233 -4.37 15.39 12.88
CA ILE A 233 -3.23 16.04 13.51
C ILE A 233 -2.63 17.03 12.51
N ILE A 234 -2.58 18.31 12.86
CA ILE A 234 -1.91 19.34 12.07
C ILE A 234 -0.40 19.24 12.32
N GLY A 235 0.39 19.25 11.25
CA GLY A 235 1.83 19.03 11.32
C GLY A 235 2.59 20.07 12.14
N PRO A 236 3.77 19.71 12.70
CA PRO A 236 4.50 20.52 13.69
C PRO A 236 5.04 21.85 13.14
N THR A 237 5.23 21.94 11.83
CA THR A 237 5.75 23.17 11.19
C THR A 237 4.67 23.89 10.36
N SER A 238 3.42 23.41 10.44
CA SER A 238 2.29 23.96 9.70
C SER A 238 1.90 25.36 10.19
N SER A 239 1.44 26.19 9.26
CA SER A 239 0.80 27.47 9.57
C SER A 239 -0.72 27.37 9.68
N GLN A 240 -1.29 26.17 9.48
CA GLN A 240 -2.73 25.93 9.56
C GLN A 240 -3.24 26.11 10.99
N SER A 241 -4.29 26.91 11.17
CA SER A 241 -4.95 27.06 12.47
C SER A 241 -6.11 26.08 12.63
N ILE A 242 -6.35 25.63 13.85
CA ILE A 242 -7.48 24.74 14.19
C ILE A 242 -8.83 25.38 13.82
N PRO A 243 -9.14 26.65 14.16
CA PRO A 243 -10.44 27.23 13.82
C PRO A 243 -10.77 27.22 12.33
N ILE A 244 -9.80 27.56 11.47
CA ILE A 244 -10.02 27.52 10.01
C ILE A 244 -10.29 26.10 9.54
N LEU A 245 -9.58 25.11 10.09
CA LEU A 245 -9.81 23.70 9.73
C LEU A 245 -11.17 23.21 10.23
N GLN A 246 -11.64 23.68 11.39
CA GLN A 246 -12.97 23.39 11.92
C GLN A 246 -14.09 23.97 11.03
N ASP A 247 -13.90 25.21 10.58
CA ASP A 247 -14.85 25.84 9.64
C ASP A 247 -14.92 25.09 8.32
N TYR A 248 -13.75 24.74 7.77
CA TYR A 248 -13.64 23.92 6.56
C TYR A 248 -14.35 22.56 6.69
N LEU A 249 -14.17 21.84 7.80
CA LEU A 249 -14.86 20.57 8.05
C LEU A 249 -16.38 20.74 8.18
N SER A 250 -16.82 21.87 8.75
CA SER A 250 -18.25 22.22 8.82
C SER A 250 -18.85 22.43 7.43
N ASP A 251 -18.15 23.18 6.58
CA ASP A 251 -18.56 23.43 5.20
C ASP A 251 -18.62 22.13 4.36
N CYS A 252 -17.78 21.15 4.71
CA CYS A 252 -17.83 19.81 4.13
C CYS A 252 -18.89 18.89 4.75
N GLY A 253 -19.69 19.35 5.72
CA GLY A 253 -20.72 18.56 6.40
C GLY A 253 -20.17 17.56 7.44
N LEU A 254 -18.89 17.67 7.81
CA LEU A 254 -18.19 16.74 8.71
C LEU A 254 -18.02 17.32 10.13
N ASN A 255 -19.07 17.92 10.67
CA ASN A 255 -19.06 18.58 11.99
C ASN A 255 -18.54 17.69 13.12
N MET A 256 -18.76 16.36 13.05
CA MET A 256 -18.29 15.40 14.04
C MET A 256 -16.75 15.28 14.13
N LEU A 257 -16.03 15.78 13.12
CA LEU A 257 -14.57 15.77 13.12
C LEU A 257 -13.94 17.00 13.76
N LYS A 258 -14.70 18.04 14.07
CA LYS A 258 -14.18 19.32 14.61
C LYS A 258 -13.46 19.14 15.94
N ASP A 259 -13.98 18.27 16.80
CA ASP A 259 -13.41 18.00 18.12
C ASP A 259 -12.30 16.94 18.09
N LYS A 260 -12.00 16.40 16.91
CA LYS A 260 -10.95 15.40 16.67
C LYS A 260 -9.66 16.02 16.13
N ILE A 261 -9.55 17.35 16.11
CA ILE A 261 -8.36 18.06 15.59
C ILE A 261 -7.39 18.36 16.75
N SER A 262 -6.11 18.05 16.52
CA SER A 262 -5.01 18.41 17.42
C SER A 262 -3.83 19.00 16.65
N MET A 263 -2.94 19.69 17.37
CA MET A 263 -1.62 20.05 16.86
C MET A 263 -0.63 18.94 17.15
N SER A 264 0.32 18.74 16.25
CA SER A 264 1.47 17.86 16.51
C SER A 264 2.28 18.36 17.70
N GLU A 265 2.73 17.44 18.54
CA GLU A 265 3.67 17.66 19.62
C GLU A 265 5.11 17.34 19.22
N CYS A 266 5.33 16.88 17.97
CA CYS A 266 6.64 16.54 17.44
C CYS A 266 7.54 17.79 17.40
N PRO A 267 8.77 17.75 17.97
CA PRO A 267 9.66 18.92 18.04
C PRO A 267 10.40 19.20 16.72
N LEU A 268 9.81 18.85 15.59
CA LEU A 268 10.40 19.09 14.27
C LEU A 268 10.51 20.60 14.01
N ARG A 269 11.67 21.03 13.52
CA ARG A 269 11.90 22.44 13.15
C ARG A 269 11.71 22.63 11.65
N LYS A 270 11.23 23.82 11.26
CA LYS A 270 11.21 24.19 9.84
C LYS A 270 12.64 24.08 9.28
N PRO A 271 12.82 23.51 8.08
CA PRO A 271 14.09 23.59 7.38
C PRO A 271 14.50 25.07 7.30
N THR A 272 15.71 25.38 7.72
CA THR A 272 16.29 26.72 7.48
C THR A 272 16.54 26.84 5.99
N SER A 273 15.88 27.81 5.34
CA SER A 273 16.08 28.18 3.94
C SER A 273 17.51 28.65 3.70
#